data_db6c48b46014bb429fef666f4795f530
#
_entry.id   db6c48b46014bb429fef666f4795f530
#
_cell.length_a   1.000
_cell.length_b   1.000
_cell.length_c   1.000
_cell.angle_alpha   90.00
_cell.angle_beta   90.00
_cell.angle_gamma   90.00
#
_symmetry.space_group_name_H-M   'P 1'
#
loop_
_entity.id
_entity.type
_entity.pdbx_description
1 polymer ?
#
loop_
_entity_poly.entity_id
_entity_poly.type
_entity_poly.pdbx_seq_one_letter_code
_entity_poly.pdbx_strand_id
1 'polypeptide(L)'
;MKKAGWYILVLLAILIKLSLEPLLRSGSRELGSPQNPIKIMLTPSVEANKVTASADSLVAFLHRATGYSFVASVPASFIVVVESFGSGGVDFAITNTFSYLKAHEKYDAHASMMVIRRNGERRYRGQIITHVDNGIRTIDDLNGKSFAYVDAVSTSGYVLPRALLQSHRIRLSDSVFAGKHDNVVTMVYQKQVDAGATYYSAPDPKTKEFLDARIRVRTQFPDVFEKVRIVELTQEIPNDPVVFRAGFPAEMEERIKKALLDFQATEHGRKVLYATYSVEGLAPADDGDYDMLRTLVRGFGIDLNSALSKKR
;
A
#
# COMPACT_ATOMS: atom_id res chain seq x y z
N MET A 1 -43.84 58.76 6.41
CA MET A 1 -43.83 57.55 7.25
C MET A 1 -43.49 56.24 6.50
N LYS A 2 -43.70 56.09 5.17
CA LYS A 2 -43.48 54.84 4.44
C LYS A 2 -41.97 54.49 4.14
N LYS A 3 -41.05 55.48 4.16
CA LYS A 3 -39.62 55.24 3.87
C LYS A 3 -38.86 54.73 5.08
N ALA A 4 -39.22 55.00 6.32
CA ALA A 4 -38.54 54.51 7.51
C ALA A 4 -38.72 53.01 7.74
N GLY A 5 -39.91 52.44 7.39
CA GLY A 5 -40.17 51.02 7.49
C GLY A 5 -39.29 50.16 6.55
N TRP A 6 -38.97 50.70 5.36
CA TRP A 6 -38.11 50.03 4.39
C TRP A 6 -36.65 49.90 4.93
N TYR A 7 -36.09 50.95 5.53
CA TYR A 7 -34.74 50.90 6.08
C TYR A 7 -34.62 49.93 7.26
N ILE A 8 -35.67 49.83 8.06
CA ILE A 8 -35.72 48.87 9.18
C ILE A 8 -35.74 47.43 8.68
N LEU A 9 -36.52 47.13 7.62
CA LEU A 9 -36.55 45.81 7.00
C LEU A 9 -35.23 45.42 6.36
N VAL A 10 -34.56 46.36 5.67
CA VAL A 10 -33.25 46.13 5.08
C VAL A 10 -32.18 45.91 6.16
N LEU A 11 -32.17 46.70 7.23
CA LEU A 11 -31.27 46.49 8.36
C LEU A 11 -31.49 45.15 9.10
N LEU A 12 -32.74 44.73 9.27
CA LEU A 12 -33.08 43.44 9.85
C LEU A 12 -32.63 42.29 8.93
N ALA A 13 -32.81 42.41 7.63
CA ALA A 13 -32.33 41.42 6.67
C ALA A 13 -30.80 41.30 6.65
N ILE A 14 -30.07 42.43 6.78
CA ILE A 14 -28.60 42.45 6.89
C ILE A 14 -28.15 41.86 8.21
N LEU A 15 -28.81 42.17 9.32
CA LEU A 15 -28.52 41.59 10.66
C LEU A 15 -28.77 40.09 10.70
N ILE A 16 -29.88 39.65 10.11
CA ILE A 16 -30.22 38.20 9.96
C ILE A 16 -29.18 37.51 9.08
N LYS A 17 -28.76 38.11 7.98
CA LYS A 17 -27.70 37.55 7.13
C LYS A 17 -26.35 37.43 7.86
N LEU A 18 -25.95 38.49 8.57
CA LEU A 18 -24.71 38.53 9.35
C LEU A 18 -24.72 37.57 10.56
N SER A 19 -25.88 37.29 11.16
CA SER A 19 -26.02 36.33 12.27
C SER A 19 -26.21 34.88 11.78
N LEU A 20 -26.71 34.65 10.55
CA LEU A 20 -26.85 33.33 9.95
C LEU A 20 -25.58 32.87 9.21
N GLU A 21 -24.75 33.78 8.70
CA GLU A 21 -23.48 33.40 8.03
C GLU A 21 -22.56 32.55 8.91
N PRO A 22 -22.30 32.84 10.20
CA PRO A 22 -21.49 31.96 11.05
C PRO A 22 -22.20 30.64 11.37
N LEU A 23 -23.53 30.60 11.47
CA LEU A 23 -24.30 29.37 11.66
C LEU A 23 -24.35 28.50 10.40
N LEU A 24 -24.37 29.10 9.21
CA LEU A 24 -24.27 28.40 7.92
C LEU A 24 -22.83 27.97 7.61
N ARG A 25 -21.81 28.67 8.14
CA ARG A 25 -20.40 28.25 8.10
C ARG A 25 -20.04 27.18 9.15
N SER A 26 -20.85 26.98 10.19
CA SER A 26 -20.59 26.02 11.25
C SER A 26 -20.84 24.57 10.89
N GLY A 27 -20.67 24.21 9.64
CA GLY A 27 -20.77 22.86 9.09
C GLY A 27 -20.12 22.75 7.74
N SER A 28 -18.95 23.40 7.53
CA SER A 28 -18.27 23.23 6.26
C SER A 28 -17.86 21.77 6.13
N ARG A 29 -18.48 21.10 5.15
CA ARG A 29 -18.04 19.78 4.67
C ARG A 29 -16.72 19.90 3.89
N GLU A 30 -15.92 20.89 4.22
CA GLU A 30 -14.61 21.12 3.61
C GLU A 30 -13.70 19.94 3.92
N LEU A 31 -13.05 19.43 2.88
CA LEU A 31 -12.11 18.33 3.03
C LEU A 31 -11.03 18.69 4.05
N GLY A 32 -10.73 17.78 4.96
CA GLY A 32 -9.79 18.02 6.07
C GLY A 32 -10.43 18.65 7.31
N SER A 33 -11.75 18.95 7.33
CA SER A 33 -12.46 19.32 8.54
C SER A 33 -12.79 18.10 9.41
N PRO A 34 -13.15 18.27 10.70
CA PRO A 34 -13.60 17.14 11.54
C PRO A 34 -14.83 16.41 11.01
N GLN A 35 -15.70 17.11 10.23
CA GLN A 35 -16.91 16.55 9.62
C GLN A 35 -16.65 15.87 8.27
N ASN A 36 -15.50 16.15 7.65
CA ASN A 36 -15.06 15.54 6.40
C ASN A 36 -13.53 15.32 6.44
N PRO A 37 -13.04 14.39 7.29
CA PRO A 37 -11.62 14.14 7.44
C PRO A 37 -11.01 13.53 6.19
N ILE A 38 -9.73 13.79 5.96
CA ILE A 38 -8.95 13.15 4.90
C ILE A 38 -8.80 11.65 5.23
N LYS A 39 -9.17 10.80 4.31
CA LYS A 39 -9.19 9.35 4.46
C LYS A 39 -7.89 8.73 3.98
N ILE A 40 -7.20 8.03 4.87
CA ILE A 40 -5.94 7.33 4.59
C ILE A 40 -6.19 5.83 4.58
N MET A 41 -5.65 5.11 3.60
CA MET A 41 -5.58 3.66 3.64
C MET A 41 -4.13 3.17 3.65
N LEU A 42 -3.88 2.17 4.48
CA LEU A 42 -2.60 1.49 4.58
C LEU A 42 -2.74 0.04 4.12
N THR A 43 -1.80 -0.42 3.30
CA THR A 43 -1.84 -1.77 2.73
C THR A 43 -1.89 -2.87 3.80
N PRO A 44 -2.76 -3.89 3.66
CA PRO A 44 -2.90 -4.99 4.62
C PRO A 44 -1.82 -6.08 4.43
N SER A 45 -0.56 -5.70 4.24
CA SER A 45 0.55 -6.63 3.94
C SER A 45 1.10 -7.37 5.16
N VAL A 46 0.76 -6.90 6.36
CA VAL A 46 1.17 -7.49 7.65
C VAL A 46 -0.02 -7.53 8.63
N GLU A 47 0.21 -7.98 9.86
CA GLU A 47 -0.84 -8.03 10.88
C GLU A 47 -1.48 -6.67 11.13
N ALA A 48 -2.81 -6.61 11.06
CA ALA A 48 -3.59 -5.37 11.16
C ALA A 48 -3.30 -4.58 12.43
N ASN A 49 -3.12 -5.25 13.58
CA ASN A 49 -2.87 -4.58 14.88
C ASN A 49 -1.58 -3.74 14.87
N LYS A 50 -0.52 -4.21 14.21
CA LYS A 50 0.75 -3.48 14.08
C LYS A 50 0.59 -2.25 13.19
N VAL A 51 -0.18 -2.39 12.11
CA VAL A 51 -0.44 -1.29 11.17
C VAL A 51 -1.33 -0.24 11.81
N THR A 52 -2.35 -0.63 12.59
CA THR A 52 -3.28 0.30 13.26
C THR A 52 -2.55 1.21 14.26
N ALA A 53 -1.72 0.66 15.14
CA ALA A 53 -0.97 1.47 16.10
C ALA A 53 -0.03 2.48 15.42
N SER A 54 0.56 2.08 14.29
CA SER A 54 1.38 2.97 13.45
C SER A 54 0.54 4.04 12.76
N ALA A 55 -0.66 3.69 12.31
CA ALA A 55 -1.60 4.61 11.68
C ALA A 55 -2.04 5.72 12.63
N ASP A 56 -2.36 5.39 13.87
CA ASP A 56 -2.77 6.37 14.88
C ASP A 56 -1.65 7.41 15.16
N SER A 57 -0.40 6.94 15.25
CA SER A 57 0.77 7.82 15.41
C SER A 57 0.97 8.76 14.22
N LEU A 58 0.81 8.22 12.99
CA LEU A 58 0.91 8.98 11.75
C LEU A 58 -0.19 10.03 11.67
N VAL A 59 -1.45 9.65 11.91
CA VAL A 59 -2.62 10.55 11.91
C VAL A 59 -2.44 11.69 12.90
N ALA A 60 -2.04 11.37 14.13
CA ALA A 60 -1.80 12.39 15.15
C ALA A 60 -0.70 13.39 14.76
N PHE A 61 0.36 12.93 14.09
CA PHE A 61 1.40 13.81 13.60
C PHE A 61 0.91 14.68 12.44
N LEU A 62 0.27 14.08 11.43
CA LEU A 62 -0.26 14.79 10.27
C LEU A 62 -1.25 15.87 10.69
N HIS A 63 -2.14 15.57 11.64
CA HIS A 63 -3.08 16.56 12.19
C HIS A 63 -2.33 17.77 12.79
N ARG A 64 -1.34 17.55 13.64
CA ARG A 64 -0.54 18.64 14.25
C ARG A 64 0.23 19.46 13.22
N ALA A 65 0.80 18.81 12.21
CA ALA A 65 1.64 19.45 11.21
C ALA A 65 0.85 20.25 10.17
N THR A 66 -0.36 19.77 9.81
CA THR A 66 -1.15 20.38 8.73
C THR A 66 -2.39 21.15 9.20
N GLY A 67 -2.88 20.86 10.41
CA GLY A 67 -4.17 21.36 10.91
C GLY A 67 -5.38 20.62 10.33
N TYR A 68 -5.21 19.69 9.39
CA TYR A 68 -6.30 18.90 8.83
C TYR A 68 -6.68 17.73 9.75
N SER A 69 -7.94 17.33 9.69
CA SER A 69 -8.42 16.10 10.32
C SER A 69 -8.21 14.91 9.40
N PHE A 70 -7.77 13.79 9.96
CA PHE A 70 -7.51 12.56 9.23
C PHE A 70 -8.21 11.38 9.89
N VAL A 71 -8.55 10.38 9.06
CA VAL A 71 -8.95 9.05 9.51
C VAL A 71 -8.16 8.00 8.73
N ALA A 72 -7.52 7.08 9.44
CA ALA A 72 -6.77 6.00 8.81
C ALA A 72 -7.51 4.66 8.96
N SER A 73 -7.38 3.81 7.95
CA SER A 73 -7.93 2.45 7.94
C SER A 73 -6.97 1.46 7.30
N VAL A 74 -7.08 0.20 7.74
CA VAL A 74 -6.38 -0.95 7.14
C VAL A 74 -7.45 -1.85 6.53
N PRO A 75 -7.60 -1.90 5.20
CA PRO A 75 -8.63 -2.69 4.55
C PRO A 75 -8.35 -4.20 4.67
N ALA A 76 -9.39 -5.03 4.48
CA ALA A 76 -9.29 -6.48 4.58
C ALA A 76 -8.45 -7.12 3.44
N SER A 77 -8.35 -6.45 2.28
CA SER A 77 -7.59 -6.94 1.13
C SER A 77 -7.08 -5.78 0.27
N PHE A 78 -6.10 -6.06 -0.58
CA PHE A 78 -5.52 -5.08 -1.51
C PHE A 78 -6.54 -4.52 -2.51
N ILE A 79 -7.53 -5.33 -2.92
CA ILE A 79 -8.54 -4.88 -3.88
C ILE A 79 -9.46 -3.81 -3.30
N VAL A 80 -9.71 -3.85 -2.00
CA VAL A 80 -10.50 -2.80 -1.32
C VAL A 80 -9.80 -1.45 -1.42
N VAL A 81 -8.46 -1.41 -1.36
CA VAL A 81 -7.70 -0.16 -1.58
C VAL A 81 -7.98 0.41 -2.96
N VAL A 82 -7.89 -0.43 -4.01
CA VAL A 82 -8.12 -0.03 -5.40
C VAL A 82 -9.52 0.54 -5.58
N GLU A 83 -10.56 -0.20 -5.16
CA GLU A 83 -11.96 0.21 -5.35
C GLU A 83 -12.33 1.45 -4.51
N SER A 84 -11.61 1.69 -3.41
CA SER A 84 -11.83 2.88 -2.58
C SER A 84 -11.46 4.18 -3.28
N PHE A 85 -10.54 4.18 -4.23
CA PHE A 85 -10.24 5.36 -5.05
C PHE A 85 -11.44 5.76 -5.92
N GLY A 86 -12.17 4.79 -6.47
CA GLY A 86 -13.37 5.05 -7.30
C GLY A 86 -14.61 5.39 -6.50
N SER A 87 -14.76 4.87 -5.28
CA SER A 87 -15.94 5.09 -4.43
C SER A 87 -15.83 6.31 -3.50
N GLY A 88 -14.70 7.02 -3.50
CA GLY A 88 -14.42 8.10 -2.54
C GLY A 88 -14.19 7.58 -1.11
N GLY A 89 -13.83 6.30 -0.96
CA GLY A 89 -13.49 5.69 0.32
C GLY A 89 -12.08 6.02 0.80
N VAL A 90 -11.23 6.60 -0.05
CA VAL A 90 -9.86 6.98 0.25
C VAL A 90 -9.50 8.30 -0.45
N ASP A 91 -8.72 9.14 0.21
CA ASP A 91 -8.13 10.35 -0.38
C ASP A 91 -6.66 10.12 -0.76
N PHE A 92 -5.89 9.42 0.10
CA PHE A 92 -4.59 8.91 -0.26
C PHE A 92 -4.28 7.59 0.45
N ALA A 93 -3.39 6.81 -0.16
CA ALA A 93 -2.98 5.51 0.38
C ALA A 93 -1.47 5.30 0.27
N ILE A 94 -0.91 4.52 1.19
CA ILE A 94 0.38 3.86 1.00
C ILE A 94 0.05 2.43 0.59
N THR A 95 0.30 2.07 -0.66
CA THR A 95 -0.16 0.79 -1.21
C THR A 95 0.90 0.12 -2.08
N ASN A 96 0.72 -1.18 -2.36
CA ASN A 96 1.64 -1.87 -3.25
C ASN A 96 1.54 -1.36 -4.69
N THR A 97 2.61 -1.57 -5.44
CA THR A 97 2.78 -1.00 -6.78
C THR A 97 1.71 -1.47 -7.76
N PHE A 98 1.27 -2.74 -7.72
CA PHE A 98 0.25 -3.22 -8.65
C PHE A 98 -1.15 -2.67 -8.30
N SER A 99 -1.49 -2.53 -7.02
CA SER A 99 -2.72 -1.85 -6.60
C SER A 99 -2.75 -0.40 -7.08
N TYR A 100 -1.59 0.29 -7.01
CA TYR A 100 -1.47 1.64 -7.58
C TYR A 100 -1.69 1.63 -9.10
N LEU A 101 -1.02 0.75 -9.86
CA LEU A 101 -1.22 0.69 -11.31
C LEU A 101 -2.69 0.49 -11.69
N LYS A 102 -3.41 -0.35 -10.94
CA LYS A 102 -4.86 -0.54 -11.13
C LYS A 102 -5.68 0.72 -10.79
N ALA A 103 -5.37 1.36 -9.67
CA ALA A 103 -6.05 2.59 -9.26
C ALA A 103 -5.78 3.74 -10.25
N HIS A 104 -4.56 3.83 -10.78
CA HIS A 104 -4.19 4.77 -11.82
C HIS A 104 -4.97 4.52 -13.13
N GLU A 105 -4.96 3.29 -13.64
CA GLU A 105 -5.64 2.93 -14.90
C GLU A 105 -7.16 3.12 -14.81
N LYS A 106 -7.76 2.83 -13.66
CA LYS A 106 -9.22 2.79 -13.50
C LYS A 106 -9.82 4.08 -12.94
N TYR A 107 -9.07 4.81 -12.14
CA TYR A 107 -9.58 5.92 -11.35
C TYR A 107 -8.69 7.17 -11.39
N ASP A 108 -7.69 7.23 -12.28
CA ASP A 108 -6.76 8.34 -12.46
C ASP A 108 -6.03 8.73 -11.14
N ALA A 109 -5.86 7.78 -10.21
CA ALA A 109 -5.06 8.00 -9.02
C ALA A 109 -3.59 8.17 -9.42
N HIS A 110 -2.84 9.05 -8.74
CA HIS A 110 -1.45 9.36 -9.11
C HIS A 110 -0.48 9.11 -7.96
N ALA A 111 0.74 8.68 -8.30
CA ALA A 111 1.83 8.54 -7.34
C ALA A 111 2.47 9.91 -7.07
N SER A 112 2.80 10.19 -5.81
CA SER A 112 3.39 11.46 -5.39
C SER A 112 4.67 11.29 -4.58
N MET A 113 4.81 10.16 -3.90
CA MET A 113 6.01 9.74 -3.16
C MET A 113 6.16 8.23 -3.28
N MET A 114 7.35 7.72 -2.92
CA MET A 114 7.56 6.28 -2.74
C MET A 114 8.27 6.02 -1.41
N VAL A 115 8.04 4.82 -0.86
CA VAL A 115 8.78 4.36 0.32
C VAL A 115 10.22 4.04 -0.05
N ILE A 116 11.14 4.36 0.85
CA ILE A 116 12.55 4.00 0.76
C ILE A 116 12.82 2.91 1.80
N ARG A 117 13.40 1.82 1.35
CA ARG A 117 13.80 0.71 2.23
C ARG A 117 15.26 0.87 2.66
N ARG A 118 15.73 -0.06 3.49
CA ARG A 118 17.07 -0.01 4.06
C ARG A 118 18.15 0.23 2.98
N ASN A 119 19.16 1.02 3.32
CA ASN A 119 20.23 1.45 2.41
C ASN A 119 19.80 2.36 1.25
N GLY A 120 18.68 3.04 1.36
CA GLY A 120 18.19 3.94 0.31
C GLY A 120 17.58 3.21 -0.89
N GLU A 121 17.26 1.92 -0.77
CA GLU A 121 16.69 1.12 -1.85
C GLU A 121 15.33 1.66 -2.28
N ARG A 122 15.21 1.94 -3.58
CA ARG A 122 13.96 2.39 -4.24
C ARG A 122 13.24 1.25 -4.95
N ARG A 123 13.82 0.04 -4.95
CA ARG A 123 13.31 -1.16 -5.63
C ARG A 123 13.48 -2.38 -4.76
N TYR A 124 12.63 -3.37 -4.97
CA TYR A 124 12.69 -4.69 -4.35
C TYR A 124 12.35 -5.76 -5.41
N ARG A 125 12.21 -7.02 -5.03
CA ARG A 125 11.82 -8.11 -5.94
C ARG A 125 10.75 -9.00 -5.31
N GLY A 126 10.10 -9.82 -6.12
CA GLY A 126 9.45 -11.03 -5.65
C GLY A 126 10.46 -12.15 -5.53
N GLN A 127 10.18 -13.10 -4.67
CA GLN A 127 10.92 -14.37 -4.56
C GLN A 127 9.96 -15.55 -4.56
N ILE A 128 10.39 -16.64 -5.18
CA ILE A 128 9.76 -17.95 -5.05
C ILE A 128 10.56 -18.74 -4.03
N ILE A 129 9.89 -19.26 -3.01
CA ILE A 129 10.49 -19.99 -1.89
C ILE A 129 9.94 -21.41 -1.82
N THR A 130 10.75 -22.33 -1.30
CA THR A 130 10.39 -23.74 -1.03
C THR A 130 11.06 -24.23 0.24
N HIS A 131 10.54 -25.30 0.86
CA HIS A 131 11.22 -26.00 1.92
C HIS A 131 12.41 -26.80 1.36
N VAL A 132 13.55 -26.80 2.04
CA VAL A 132 14.79 -27.45 1.55
C VAL A 132 14.60 -28.95 1.27
N ASP A 133 13.71 -29.64 2.01
CA ASP A 133 13.44 -31.08 1.86
C ASP A 133 12.50 -31.41 0.69
N ASN A 134 11.88 -30.40 0.03
CA ASN A 134 10.92 -30.66 -1.06
C ASN A 134 11.61 -31.07 -2.39
N GLY A 135 12.95 -31.08 -2.43
CA GLY A 135 13.71 -31.45 -3.64
C GLY A 135 13.69 -30.41 -4.77
N ILE A 136 12.96 -29.29 -4.61
CA ILE A 136 12.85 -28.22 -5.60
C ILE A 136 14.13 -27.35 -5.56
N ARG A 137 14.87 -27.28 -6.64
CA ARG A 137 16.13 -26.54 -6.75
C ARG A 137 16.09 -25.42 -7.80
N THR A 138 15.30 -25.60 -8.83
CA THR A 138 15.15 -24.69 -9.96
C THR A 138 13.66 -24.34 -10.16
N ILE A 139 13.38 -23.36 -10.97
CA ILE A 139 12.01 -22.98 -11.32
C ILE A 139 11.27 -24.11 -12.05
N ASP A 140 11.98 -24.91 -12.85
CA ASP A 140 11.40 -26.02 -13.63
C ASP A 140 10.88 -27.15 -12.73
N ASP A 141 11.47 -27.34 -11.55
CA ASP A 141 11.03 -28.34 -10.56
C ASP A 141 9.65 -28.00 -9.97
N LEU A 142 9.14 -26.79 -10.19
CA LEU A 142 7.82 -26.36 -9.74
C LEU A 142 6.67 -26.93 -10.62
N ASN A 143 6.98 -27.57 -11.73
CA ASN A 143 5.94 -28.15 -12.58
C ASN A 143 5.21 -29.27 -11.83
N GLY A 144 3.87 -29.20 -11.78
CA GLY A 144 3.03 -30.15 -11.04
C GLY A 144 3.05 -29.99 -9.51
N LYS A 145 3.61 -28.91 -8.96
CA LYS A 145 3.68 -28.63 -7.52
C LYS A 145 2.53 -27.76 -7.05
N SER A 146 2.19 -27.87 -5.76
CA SER A 146 1.26 -26.98 -5.06
C SER A 146 1.95 -25.66 -4.69
N PHE A 147 1.19 -24.54 -4.70
CA PHE A 147 1.79 -23.22 -4.58
C PHE A 147 0.92 -22.25 -3.76
N ALA A 148 1.56 -21.45 -2.89
CA ALA A 148 0.89 -20.37 -2.16
C ALA A 148 1.25 -19.01 -2.74
N TYR A 149 0.22 -18.22 -3.03
CA TYR A 149 0.31 -16.79 -3.35
C TYR A 149 -0.18 -15.95 -2.18
N VAL A 150 0.15 -14.65 -2.18
CA VAL A 150 -0.31 -13.73 -1.13
C VAL A 150 -1.77 -13.31 -1.38
N ASP A 151 -1.99 -12.55 -2.46
CA ASP A 151 -3.27 -11.96 -2.84
C ASP A 151 -3.24 -11.67 -4.34
N ALA A 152 -4.39 -11.70 -5.01
CA ALA A 152 -4.51 -11.55 -6.47
C ALA A 152 -3.98 -10.21 -7.02
N VAL A 153 -3.84 -9.18 -6.18
CA VAL A 153 -3.26 -7.87 -6.55
C VAL A 153 -1.92 -7.59 -5.86
N SER A 154 -1.29 -8.61 -5.24
CA SER A 154 0.05 -8.47 -4.69
C SER A 154 1.11 -8.51 -5.80
N THR A 155 1.90 -7.44 -5.94
CA THR A 155 2.95 -7.34 -6.97
C THR A 155 3.98 -8.46 -6.85
N SER A 156 4.60 -8.61 -5.67
CA SER A 156 5.68 -9.59 -5.40
C SER A 156 5.18 -10.95 -4.97
N GLY A 157 3.96 -11.04 -4.44
CA GLY A 157 3.39 -12.30 -3.94
C GLY A 157 2.46 -12.99 -4.93
N TYR A 158 2.18 -12.41 -6.09
CA TYR A 158 1.33 -13.02 -7.12
C TYR A 158 1.67 -12.58 -8.54
N VAL A 159 1.56 -11.28 -8.85
CA VAL A 159 1.56 -10.78 -10.24
C VAL A 159 2.84 -11.16 -10.97
N LEU A 160 4.01 -10.76 -10.46
CA LEU A 160 5.28 -11.05 -11.10
C LEU A 160 5.70 -12.52 -10.96
N PRO A 161 5.55 -13.20 -9.80
CA PRO A 161 5.80 -14.63 -9.72
C PRO A 161 4.95 -15.47 -10.68
N ARG A 162 3.66 -15.14 -10.83
CA ARG A 162 2.79 -15.80 -11.81
C ARG A 162 3.28 -15.59 -13.24
N ALA A 163 3.64 -14.37 -13.60
CA ALA A 163 4.21 -14.05 -14.90
C ALA A 163 5.52 -14.82 -15.16
N LEU A 164 6.38 -14.91 -14.14
CA LEU A 164 7.62 -15.68 -14.20
C LEU A 164 7.34 -17.18 -14.42
N LEU A 165 6.42 -17.77 -13.68
CA LEU A 165 6.01 -19.18 -13.87
C LEU A 165 5.44 -19.41 -15.27
N GLN A 166 4.61 -18.48 -15.79
CA GLN A 166 4.05 -18.57 -17.13
C GLN A 166 5.13 -18.50 -18.22
N SER A 167 6.15 -17.62 -18.07
CA SER A 167 7.25 -17.51 -19.03
C SER A 167 8.09 -18.80 -19.12
N HIS A 168 8.19 -19.53 -18.01
CA HIS A 168 8.81 -20.85 -17.92
C HIS A 168 7.84 -22.01 -18.25
N ARG A 169 6.60 -21.71 -18.65
CA ARG A 169 5.55 -22.70 -18.97
C ARG A 169 5.23 -23.68 -17.82
N ILE A 170 5.45 -23.24 -16.58
CA ILE A 170 5.17 -24.04 -15.39
C ILE A 170 3.65 -24.16 -15.19
N ARG A 171 3.19 -25.37 -14.97
CA ARG A 171 1.81 -25.69 -14.60
C ARG A 171 1.79 -26.22 -13.18
N LEU A 172 1.17 -25.47 -12.30
CA LEU A 172 0.99 -25.86 -10.91
C LEU A 172 -0.13 -26.92 -10.80
N SER A 173 -0.02 -27.85 -9.87
CA SER A 173 -1.10 -28.81 -9.58
C SER A 173 -2.28 -28.15 -8.89
N ASP A 174 -1.99 -27.22 -7.95
CA ASP A 174 -2.96 -26.42 -7.21
C ASP A 174 -2.33 -25.12 -6.75
N SER A 175 -3.16 -24.12 -6.44
CA SER A 175 -2.69 -22.86 -5.86
C SER A 175 -3.71 -22.24 -4.92
N VAL A 176 -3.22 -21.66 -3.81
CA VAL A 176 -4.04 -21.00 -2.79
C VAL A 176 -3.57 -19.56 -2.56
N PHE A 177 -4.47 -18.70 -2.12
CA PHE A 177 -4.16 -17.38 -1.62
C PHE A 177 -4.11 -17.36 -0.10
N ALA A 178 -2.91 -17.14 0.46
CA ALA A 178 -2.66 -17.14 1.91
C ALA A 178 -3.02 -15.82 2.62
N GLY A 179 -3.34 -14.78 1.85
CA GLY A 179 -3.74 -13.45 2.32
C GLY A 179 -2.58 -12.54 2.73
N LYS A 180 -1.47 -13.08 3.28
CA LYS A 180 -0.32 -12.33 3.79
C LYS A 180 0.99 -13.02 3.46
N HIS A 181 2.09 -12.23 3.45
CA HIS A 181 3.43 -12.75 3.17
C HIS A 181 3.94 -13.74 4.22
N ASP A 182 3.71 -13.47 5.50
CA ASP A 182 4.08 -14.35 6.61
C ASP A 182 3.34 -15.69 6.57
N ASN A 183 2.06 -15.70 6.19
CA ASN A 183 1.31 -16.93 5.99
C ASN A 183 1.92 -17.79 4.87
N VAL A 184 2.33 -17.20 3.74
CA VAL A 184 3.00 -17.95 2.66
C VAL A 184 4.28 -18.61 3.18
N VAL A 185 5.12 -17.87 3.92
CA VAL A 185 6.35 -18.43 4.50
C VAL A 185 6.02 -19.56 5.48
N THR A 186 5.01 -19.38 6.33
CA THR A 186 4.56 -20.40 7.29
C THR A 186 4.08 -21.66 6.57
N MET A 187 3.25 -21.54 5.53
CA MET A 187 2.74 -22.68 4.76
C MET A 187 3.88 -23.47 4.09
N VAL A 188 4.88 -22.78 3.53
CA VAL A 188 6.06 -23.41 2.94
C VAL A 188 6.92 -24.08 4.02
N TYR A 189 7.17 -23.41 5.15
CA TYR A 189 7.94 -23.96 6.27
C TYR A 189 7.30 -25.24 6.83
N GLN A 190 5.98 -25.23 6.99
CA GLN A 190 5.21 -26.36 7.50
C GLN A 190 4.90 -27.42 6.43
N LYS A 191 5.38 -27.25 5.19
CA LYS A 191 5.15 -28.16 4.04
C LYS A 191 3.66 -28.35 3.71
N GLN A 192 2.82 -27.34 3.99
CA GLN A 192 1.41 -27.34 3.60
C GLN A 192 1.24 -27.10 2.09
N VAL A 193 2.25 -26.48 1.47
CA VAL A 193 2.43 -26.35 0.03
C VAL A 193 3.89 -26.61 -0.33
N ASP A 194 4.15 -27.01 -1.58
CA ASP A 194 5.50 -27.29 -2.04
C ASP A 194 6.35 -26.02 -2.19
N ALA A 195 5.74 -24.92 -2.62
CA ALA A 195 6.41 -23.64 -2.83
C ALA A 195 5.44 -22.46 -2.63
N GLY A 196 5.99 -21.23 -2.65
CA GLY A 196 5.16 -20.04 -2.55
C GLY A 196 5.89 -18.79 -2.98
N ALA A 197 5.15 -17.70 -3.20
CA ALA A 197 5.69 -16.41 -3.62
C ALA A 197 5.53 -15.35 -2.53
N THR A 198 6.59 -14.55 -2.33
CA THR A 198 6.59 -13.46 -1.36
C THR A 198 7.58 -12.36 -1.77
N TYR A 199 7.78 -11.31 -0.94
CA TYR A 199 8.73 -10.25 -1.26
C TYR A 199 10.16 -10.62 -0.85
N TYR A 200 11.11 -10.09 -1.62
CA TYR A 200 12.54 -10.14 -1.38
C TYR A 200 13.13 -8.74 -1.29
N SER A 201 13.92 -8.49 -0.25
CA SER A 201 14.89 -7.40 -0.17
C SER A 201 16.26 -8.02 0.11
N ALA A 202 17.31 -7.45 -0.46
CA ALA A 202 18.66 -7.94 -0.24
C ALA A 202 19.02 -7.86 1.26
N PRO A 203 19.88 -8.76 1.78
CA PRO A 203 20.39 -8.64 3.12
C PRO A 203 21.14 -7.31 3.32
N ASP A 204 21.05 -6.76 4.53
CA ASP A 204 21.80 -5.56 4.89
C ASP A 204 23.30 -5.78 4.62
N PRO A 205 23.96 -4.94 3.83
CA PRO A 205 25.37 -5.15 3.46
C PRO A 205 26.33 -5.05 4.65
N LYS A 206 25.96 -4.34 5.72
CA LYS A 206 26.78 -4.13 6.91
C LYS A 206 26.51 -5.19 7.97
N THR A 207 25.25 -5.38 8.34
CA THR A 207 24.87 -6.29 9.43
C THR A 207 24.63 -7.72 8.96
N LYS A 208 24.49 -7.95 7.64
CA LYS A 208 24.11 -9.22 7.01
C LYS A 208 22.74 -9.72 7.44
N GLU A 209 21.95 -8.87 8.07
CA GLU A 209 20.58 -9.19 8.47
C GLU A 209 19.70 -9.44 7.23
N PHE A 210 18.92 -10.52 7.25
CA PHE A 210 17.94 -10.79 6.22
C PHE A 210 16.77 -9.81 6.30
N LEU A 211 16.35 -9.29 5.14
CA LEU A 211 15.30 -8.24 5.04
C LEU A 211 14.08 -8.72 4.23
N ASP A 212 14.07 -9.96 3.79
CA ASP A 212 12.94 -10.54 3.05
C ASP A 212 11.84 -11.08 3.98
N ALA A 213 10.75 -11.55 3.39
CA ALA A 213 9.56 -11.96 4.12
C ALA A 213 9.79 -13.05 5.18
N ARG A 214 10.83 -13.88 5.05
CA ARG A 214 11.14 -14.95 6.01
C ARG A 214 11.47 -14.42 7.40
N ILE A 215 12.03 -13.19 7.50
CA ILE A 215 12.33 -12.55 8.80
C ILE A 215 11.08 -12.39 9.67
N ARG A 216 9.89 -12.25 9.07
CA ARG A 216 8.66 -11.96 9.80
C ARG A 216 8.16 -13.13 10.65
N VAL A 217 8.55 -14.34 10.29
CA VAL A 217 8.19 -15.55 11.04
C VAL A 217 9.35 -16.10 11.88
N ARG A 218 10.52 -15.42 11.89
CA ARG A 218 11.73 -15.86 12.61
C ARG A 218 11.51 -16.08 14.11
N THR A 219 10.66 -15.26 14.73
CA THR A 219 10.35 -15.44 16.17
C THR A 219 9.63 -16.75 16.43
N GLN A 220 8.77 -17.20 15.50
CA GLN A 220 8.04 -18.45 15.58
C GLN A 220 8.86 -19.65 15.07
N PHE A 221 9.67 -19.42 14.03
CA PHE A 221 10.52 -20.42 13.37
C PHE A 221 11.97 -19.90 13.29
N PRO A 222 12.79 -20.08 14.35
CA PRO A 222 14.15 -19.51 14.40
C PRO A 222 15.07 -19.97 13.28
N ASP A 223 14.84 -21.19 12.75
CA ASP A 223 15.61 -21.83 11.68
C ASP A 223 15.01 -21.62 10.27
N VAL A 224 14.08 -20.67 10.10
CA VAL A 224 13.38 -20.44 8.83
C VAL A 224 14.33 -20.19 7.64
N PHE A 225 15.45 -19.52 7.87
CA PHE A 225 16.43 -19.24 6.80
C PHE A 225 17.23 -20.48 6.38
N GLU A 226 17.33 -21.49 7.24
CA GLU A 226 17.93 -22.79 6.96
C GLU A 226 16.96 -23.72 6.26
N LYS A 227 15.66 -23.66 6.65
CA LYS A 227 14.62 -24.57 6.18
C LYS A 227 13.89 -24.08 4.93
N VAL A 228 13.81 -22.77 4.72
CA VAL A 228 13.12 -22.18 3.58
C VAL A 228 14.13 -21.45 2.69
N ARG A 229 14.37 -22.02 1.52
CA ARG A 229 15.31 -21.50 0.52
C ARG A 229 14.59 -20.69 -0.57
N ILE A 230 15.31 -19.79 -1.21
CA ILE A 230 14.87 -19.09 -2.41
C ILE A 230 15.20 -19.99 -3.62
N VAL A 231 14.21 -20.15 -4.51
CA VAL A 231 14.33 -20.87 -5.79
C VAL A 231 14.70 -19.88 -6.89
N GLU A 232 13.96 -18.76 -6.98
CA GLU A 232 14.11 -17.79 -8.05
C GLU A 232 13.66 -16.39 -7.58
N LEU A 233 14.18 -15.34 -8.21
CA LEU A 233 13.80 -13.95 -8.00
C LEU A 233 13.09 -13.41 -9.25
N THR A 234 12.07 -12.57 -9.04
CA THR A 234 11.44 -11.84 -10.14
C THR A 234 12.30 -10.67 -10.63
N GLN A 235 11.84 -9.98 -11.65
CA GLN A 235 12.34 -8.65 -12.02
C GLN A 235 12.15 -7.66 -10.85
N GLU A 236 12.84 -6.54 -10.94
CA GLU A 236 12.74 -5.47 -9.97
C GLU A 236 11.38 -4.80 -9.98
N ILE A 237 10.93 -4.41 -8.81
CA ILE A 237 9.66 -3.74 -8.54
C ILE A 237 10.00 -2.39 -7.91
N PRO A 238 9.55 -1.25 -8.46
CA PRO A 238 9.60 0.02 -7.75
C PRO A 238 8.90 -0.11 -6.40
N ASN A 239 9.44 0.50 -5.36
CA ASN A 239 8.85 0.42 -4.03
C ASN A 239 7.45 1.01 -3.99
N ASP A 240 6.72 0.68 -2.95
CA ASP A 240 5.32 1.04 -2.72
C ASP A 240 5.12 2.56 -2.77
N PRO A 241 4.17 3.09 -3.58
CA PRO A 241 3.89 4.51 -3.66
C PRO A 241 2.98 5.02 -2.53
N VAL A 242 3.11 6.32 -2.26
CA VAL A 242 2.04 7.13 -1.68
C VAL A 242 1.21 7.67 -2.85
N VAL A 243 -0.05 7.28 -2.88
CA VAL A 243 -0.97 7.51 -4.01
C VAL A 243 -2.10 8.42 -3.58
N PHE A 244 -2.37 9.47 -4.34
CA PHE A 244 -3.51 10.35 -4.13
C PHE A 244 -4.60 10.08 -5.18
N ARG A 245 -5.86 10.29 -4.81
CA ARG A 245 -6.97 10.18 -5.75
C ARG A 245 -6.96 11.30 -6.79
N ALA A 246 -7.59 11.07 -7.91
CA ALA A 246 -7.86 12.12 -8.90
C ALA A 246 -8.55 13.34 -8.26
N GLY A 247 -8.12 14.53 -8.67
CA GLY A 247 -8.68 15.79 -8.20
C GLY A 247 -8.49 16.07 -6.70
N PHE A 248 -7.54 15.42 -6.03
CA PHE A 248 -7.15 15.83 -4.67
C PHE A 248 -6.52 17.23 -4.73
N PRO A 249 -6.84 18.16 -3.81
CA PRO A 249 -6.34 19.53 -3.89
C PRO A 249 -4.81 19.60 -3.79
N ALA A 250 -4.15 20.18 -4.78
CA ALA A 250 -2.68 20.20 -4.89
C ALA A 250 -1.99 20.88 -3.69
N GLU A 251 -2.57 21.96 -3.15
CA GLU A 251 -2.01 22.61 -1.96
C GLU A 251 -2.06 21.71 -0.72
N MET A 252 -3.15 20.95 -0.56
CA MET A 252 -3.28 19.99 0.54
C MET A 252 -2.29 18.83 0.36
N GLU A 253 -2.13 18.34 -0.86
CA GLU A 253 -1.17 17.29 -1.19
C GLU A 253 0.25 17.72 -0.82
N GLU A 254 0.70 18.90 -1.23
CA GLU A 254 2.04 19.40 -0.92
C GLU A 254 2.25 19.57 0.60
N ARG A 255 1.23 20.05 1.34
CA ARG A 255 1.31 20.13 2.81
C ARG A 255 1.41 18.75 3.46
N ILE A 256 0.68 17.76 2.95
CA ILE A 256 0.76 16.37 3.45
C ILE A 256 2.12 15.77 3.13
N LYS A 257 2.64 15.93 1.91
CA LYS A 257 3.98 15.46 1.52
C LYS A 257 5.05 16.03 2.44
N LYS A 258 5.01 17.35 2.66
CA LYS A 258 5.93 17.99 3.59
C LYS A 258 5.81 17.40 4.99
N ALA A 259 4.59 17.22 5.51
CA ALA A 259 4.37 16.65 6.84
C ALA A 259 4.87 15.20 6.93
N LEU A 260 4.73 14.39 5.87
CA LEU A 260 5.29 13.03 5.80
C LEU A 260 6.83 13.04 5.85
N LEU A 261 7.48 13.98 5.14
CA LEU A 261 8.93 14.17 5.19
C LEU A 261 9.40 14.66 6.58
N ASP A 262 8.66 15.57 7.20
CA ASP A 262 8.94 16.05 8.57
C ASP A 262 8.75 14.89 9.59
N PHE A 263 7.75 14.02 9.38
CA PHE A 263 7.52 12.84 10.23
C PHE A 263 8.72 11.89 10.22
N GLN A 264 9.20 11.52 9.04
CA GLN A 264 10.37 10.62 8.92
C GLN A 264 11.66 11.23 9.48
N ALA A 265 11.78 12.55 9.54
CA ALA A 265 12.93 13.21 10.14
C ALA A 265 13.00 13.02 11.66
N THR A 266 11.86 12.72 12.31
CA THR A 266 11.80 12.45 13.76
C THR A 266 12.24 11.01 14.08
N GLU A 267 12.82 10.78 15.26
CA GLU A 267 13.15 9.44 15.73
C GLU A 267 11.90 8.56 15.86
N HIS A 268 10.82 9.12 16.40
CA HIS A 268 9.53 8.44 16.53
C HIS A 268 8.96 8.04 15.17
N GLY A 269 8.94 8.96 14.21
CA GLY A 269 8.44 8.71 12.87
C GLY A 269 9.20 7.59 12.14
N ARG A 270 10.53 7.57 12.23
CA ARG A 270 11.33 6.47 11.70
C ARG A 270 10.98 5.12 12.32
N LYS A 271 10.81 5.07 13.65
CA LYS A 271 10.39 3.82 14.34
C LYS A 271 9.01 3.35 13.87
N VAL A 272 8.06 4.26 13.74
CA VAL A 272 6.69 3.97 13.26
C VAL A 272 6.71 3.44 11.83
N LEU A 273 7.38 4.13 10.91
CA LEU A 273 7.50 3.72 9.51
C LEU A 273 8.19 2.34 9.38
N TYR A 274 9.25 2.12 10.13
CA TYR A 274 9.96 0.84 10.13
C TYR A 274 9.10 -0.31 10.66
N ALA A 275 8.37 -0.08 11.76
CA ALA A 275 7.48 -1.10 12.34
C ALA A 275 6.33 -1.49 11.41
N THR A 276 5.88 -0.57 10.55
CA THR A 276 4.74 -0.80 9.65
C THR A 276 5.12 -1.71 8.48
N TYR A 277 6.16 -1.34 7.71
CA TYR A 277 6.51 -2.04 6.45
C TYR A 277 8.03 -2.16 6.22
N SER A 278 8.85 -2.03 7.27
CA SER A 278 10.31 -1.90 7.14
C SER A 278 10.71 -0.71 6.26
N VAL A 279 9.92 0.38 6.31
CA VAL A 279 10.17 1.63 5.60
C VAL A 279 11.15 2.47 6.41
N GLU A 280 12.25 2.87 5.83
CA GLU A 280 13.24 3.76 6.47
C GLU A 280 13.02 5.21 6.10
N GLY A 281 12.31 5.47 5.01
CA GLY A 281 12.01 6.81 4.56
C GLY A 281 10.99 6.87 3.44
N LEU A 282 10.71 8.10 3.03
CA LEU A 282 9.88 8.47 1.89
C LEU A 282 10.69 9.40 1.00
N ALA A 283 10.53 9.30 -0.31
CA ALA A 283 11.14 10.21 -1.26
C ALA A 283 10.09 10.64 -2.30
N PRO A 284 10.25 11.83 -2.92
CA PRO A 284 9.44 12.21 -4.06
C PRO A 284 9.49 11.15 -5.16
N ALA A 285 8.34 10.89 -5.78
CA ALA A 285 8.16 10.02 -6.94
C ALA A 285 6.99 10.54 -7.76
N ASP A 286 6.89 10.06 -8.98
CA ASP A 286 5.78 10.34 -9.88
C ASP A 286 5.35 9.08 -10.64
N ASP A 287 4.35 9.21 -11.51
CA ASP A 287 3.81 8.09 -12.28
C ASP A 287 4.85 7.47 -13.23
N GLY A 288 5.85 8.25 -13.69
CA GLY A 288 6.93 7.79 -14.57
C GLY A 288 7.86 6.78 -13.89
N ASP A 289 8.06 6.87 -12.57
CA ASP A 289 8.86 5.89 -11.80
C ASP A 289 8.31 4.45 -11.93
N TYR A 290 7.03 4.30 -12.33
CA TYR A 290 6.31 3.02 -12.42
C TYR A 290 6.08 2.53 -13.86
N ASP A 291 6.50 3.28 -14.89
CA ASP A 291 6.29 2.96 -16.30
C ASP A 291 6.89 1.62 -16.72
N MET A 292 8.08 1.30 -16.19
CA MET A 292 8.72 0.01 -16.47
C MET A 292 7.84 -1.15 -16.00
N LEU A 293 7.27 -1.07 -14.80
CA LEU A 293 6.39 -2.12 -14.29
C LEU A 293 5.06 -2.16 -15.05
N ARG A 294 4.50 -1.02 -15.43
CA ARG A 294 3.29 -0.93 -16.26
C ARG A 294 3.51 -1.65 -17.60
N THR A 295 4.64 -1.39 -18.27
CA THR A 295 5.02 -2.05 -19.53
C THR A 295 5.20 -3.55 -19.32
N LEU A 296 5.88 -3.97 -18.26
CA LEU A 296 6.12 -5.37 -17.94
C LEU A 296 4.80 -6.14 -17.71
N VAL A 297 3.90 -5.57 -16.91
CA VAL A 297 2.59 -6.18 -16.59
C VAL A 297 1.74 -6.34 -17.86
N ARG A 298 1.70 -5.31 -18.71
CA ARG A 298 1.01 -5.38 -20.01
C ARG A 298 1.64 -6.42 -20.94
N GLY A 299 2.97 -6.49 -20.98
CA GLY A 299 3.71 -7.48 -21.77
C GLY A 299 3.43 -8.93 -21.40
N PHE A 300 3.09 -9.20 -20.13
CA PHE A 300 2.64 -10.51 -19.67
C PHE A 300 1.15 -10.79 -19.93
N GLY A 301 0.44 -9.91 -20.63
CA GLY A 301 -1.00 -10.05 -20.87
C GLY A 301 -1.85 -9.97 -19.60
N ILE A 302 -1.32 -9.38 -18.54
CA ILE A 302 -2.06 -9.14 -17.31
C ILE A 302 -2.92 -7.90 -17.53
N ASP A 303 -4.21 -8.13 -17.74
CA ASP A 303 -5.18 -7.06 -17.86
C ASP A 303 -5.40 -6.39 -16.49
N LEU A 304 -5.02 -5.13 -16.40
CA LEU A 304 -5.22 -4.31 -15.20
C LEU A 304 -6.72 -4.16 -14.86
N ASN A 305 -7.61 -4.32 -15.82
CA ASN A 305 -9.06 -4.23 -15.63
C ASN A 305 -9.72 -5.57 -15.27
N SER A 306 -9.20 -6.73 -15.76
CA SER A 306 -9.86 -8.03 -15.66
C SER A 306 -9.54 -8.84 -14.40
N ALA A 307 -8.50 -8.53 -13.64
CA ALA A 307 -8.09 -9.31 -12.47
C ALA A 307 -9.14 -9.32 -11.32
N LEU A 308 -10.24 -8.59 -11.47
CA LEU A 308 -11.33 -8.47 -10.49
C LEU A 308 -12.53 -9.37 -10.77
N SER A 309 -12.62 -9.96 -11.97
CA SER A 309 -13.83 -10.68 -12.43
C SER A 309 -13.81 -12.19 -12.21
N LYS A 310 -12.74 -12.80 -11.68
CA LYS A 310 -12.68 -14.24 -11.41
C LYS A 310 -12.69 -14.54 -9.91
N LYS A 311 -13.82 -14.24 -9.26
CA LYS A 311 -14.34 -15.02 -8.14
C LYS A 311 -15.53 -15.82 -8.68
N ARG A 312 -15.28 -17.03 -9.07
CA ARG A 312 -16.25 -18.15 -9.02
C ARG A 312 -15.50 -19.44 -8.86
#